data_91fa614f174c6df6923bf3e13812f84c
#
_entry.id   91fa614f174c6df6923bf3e13812f84c
#
_cell.length_a   1.000
_cell.length_b   1.000
_cell.length_c   1.000
_cell.angle_alpha   90.00
_cell.angle_beta   90.00
_cell.angle_gamma   90.00
#
_symmetry.space_group_name_H-M   'P 1'
#
loop_
_entity.id
_entity.type
_entity.pdbx_description
1 polymer ?
#
loop_
_entity_poly.entity_id
_entity_poly.type
_entity_poly.pdbx_seq_one_letter_code
_entity_poly.pdbx_strand_id
1 'polypeptide(L)'
;AEFERDPSLKPRDVIVMVPDINAYAPYIQAVFGNAPGERFIPFSISDRSADQESPILTAFLQLLALPQSRCLASELLELLETPAIMARFAIDEEEFATAKRWVEEAGIRWGLNSDTGAEFELPASEQNTWQFGIERMLLGYAMPAEAGLYELGGQWLAPYNQVQGMSAELAGKLAHFVQTLSELRSQLAQTQSMEQWRYWLNELLERCFSVDLQGELALKTIRDSLVNLKQQLADAGYQQAVSPAIIRQVLTNKLSGTRISQRFLAGQVNFCTLMPMRSIPFRRVCLLGMNDGVYPPNEMVEGFDLRNVQRRVG
;
A
#
# COMPACT_ATOMS: atom_id res chain seq x y z
N ALA A 1 -3.63 -20.85 -30.89
CA ALA A 1 -2.96 -20.86 -32.20
C ALA A 1 -1.55 -21.47 -32.13
N GLU A 2 -0.55 -20.89 -31.39
CA GLU A 2 0.82 -21.46 -31.36
C GLU A 2 0.85 -22.82 -30.65
N PHE A 3 0.21 -22.97 -29.50
CA PHE A 3 0.11 -24.26 -28.78
C PHE A 3 -0.67 -25.32 -29.55
N GLU A 4 -1.58 -24.96 -30.44
CA GLU A 4 -2.28 -25.86 -31.32
C GLU A 4 -1.43 -26.32 -32.53
N ARG A 5 -0.55 -25.43 -33.00
CA ARG A 5 0.38 -25.72 -34.12
C ARG A 5 1.59 -26.55 -33.68
N ASP A 6 2.03 -26.41 -32.47
CA ASP A 6 3.14 -27.15 -31.89
C ASP A 6 2.76 -27.76 -30.54
N PRO A 7 2.24 -29.01 -30.54
CA PRO A 7 1.84 -29.70 -29.31
C PRO A 7 3.00 -29.99 -28.32
N SER A 8 4.24 -29.88 -28.76
CA SER A 8 5.41 -30.03 -27.90
C SER A 8 5.73 -28.76 -27.11
N LEU A 9 5.15 -27.61 -27.49
CA LEU A 9 5.35 -26.33 -26.83
C LEU A 9 4.58 -26.30 -25.50
N LYS A 10 5.26 -26.02 -24.40
CA LYS A 10 4.67 -25.90 -23.07
C LYS A 10 4.60 -24.41 -22.65
N PRO A 11 3.68 -24.02 -21.77
CA PRO A 11 3.60 -22.63 -21.30
C PRO A 11 4.93 -22.08 -20.78
N ARG A 12 5.73 -22.89 -20.11
CA ARG A 12 7.07 -22.52 -19.62
C ARG A 12 8.11 -22.20 -20.71
N ASP A 13 7.85 -22.61 -21.94
CA ASP A 13 8.75 -22.41 -23.08
C ASP A 13 8.52 -21.05 -23.75
N VAL A 14 7.54 -20.29 -23.26
CA VAL A 14 7.10 -19.00 -23.81
C VAL A 14 7.39 -17.88 -22.81
N ILE A 15 8.03 -16.82 -23.29
CA ILE A 15 8.22 -15.57 -22.55
C ILE A 15 7.61 -14.41 -23.35
N VAL A 16 6.99 -13.49 -22.66
CA VAL A 16 6.46 -12.24 -23.21
C VAL A 16 7.16 -11.09 -22.50
N MET A 17 7.87 -10.29 -23.27
CA MET A 17 8.62 -9.16 -22.76
C MET A 17 7.97 -7.83 -23.16
N VAL A 18 7.91 -6.90 -22.21
CA VAL A 18 7.34 -5.56 -22.36
C VAL A 18 8.31 -4.50 -21.83
N PRO A 19 8.27 -3.27 -22.30
CA PRO A 19 9.13 -2.19 -21.77
C PRO A 19 8.82 -1.85 -20.31
N ASP A 20 7.53 -1.79 -19.96
CA ASP A 20 7.03 -1.53 -18.60
C ASP A 20 5.94 -2.53 -18.24
N ILE A 21 6.28 -3.48 -17.36
CA ILE A 21 5.36 -4.52 -16.94
C ILE A 21 4.18 -3.97 -16.14
N ASN A 22 4.36 -2.87 -15.43
CA ASN A 22 3.31 -2.30 -14.60
C ASN A 22 2.18 -1.71 -15.44
N ALA A 23 2.51 -1.07 -16.56
CA ALA A 23 1.53 -0.55 -17.51
C ALA A 23 0.71 -1.68 -18.19
N TYR A 24 1.31 -2.86 -18.39
CA TYR A 24 0.67 -3.99 -19.06
C TYR A 24 0.00 -4.99 -18.12
N ALA A 25 0.39 -5.06 -16.87
CA ALA A 25 -0.09 -6.05 -15.90
C ALA A 25 -1.63 -6.10 -15.76
N PRO A 26 -2.38 -4.96 -15.67
CA PRO A 26 -3.83 -5.00 -15.59
C PRO A 26 -4.47 -5.65 -16.83
N TYR A 27 -3.95 -5.38 -18.02
CA TYR A 27 -4.44 -5.96 -19.27
C TYR A 27 -4.13 -7.46 -19.36
N ILE A 28 -2.94 -7.87 -18.91
CA ILE A 28 -2.55 -9.28 -18.86
C ILE A 28 -3.48 -10.04 -17.92
N GLN A 29 -3.76 -9.51 -16.74
CA GLN A 29 -4.70 -10.12 -15.79
C GLN A 29 -6.11 -10.18 -16.34
N ALA A 30 -6.60 -9.12 -16.98
CA ALA A 30 -7.95 -9.10 -17.57
C ALA A 30 -8.11 -10.15 -18.67
N VAL A 31 -7.10 -10.36 -19.51
CA VAL A 31 -7.17 -11.31 -20.65
C VAL A 31 -6.87 -12.74 -20.22
N PHE A 32 -5.80 -12.98 -19.47
CA PHE A 32 -5.35 -14.33 -19.12
C PHE A 32 -6.01 -14.85 -17.84
N GLY A 33 -6.33 -13.98 -16.88
CA GLY A 33 -6.97 -14.35 -15.61
C GLY A 33 -8.45 -14.74 -15.79
N ASN A 34 -9.13 -14.14 -16.76
CA ASN A 34 -10.56 -14.37 -17.02
C ASN A 34 -10.82 -15.37 -18.19
N ALA A 35 -9.77 -16.04 -18.70
CA ALA A 35 -9.94 -16.99 -19.77
C ALA A 35 -10.76 -18.22 -19.31
N PRO A 36 -11.80 -18.65 -20.06
CA PRO A 36 -12.60 -19.82 -19.70
C PRO A 36 -11.77 -21.11 -19.76
N GLY A 37 -12.12 -22.11 -18.91
CA GLY A 37 -11.36 -23.31 -18.59
C GLY A 37 -10.51 -23.96 -19.69
N GLU A 38 -11.07 -24.24 -20.87
CA GLU A 38 -10.32 -24.85 -21.99
C GLU A 38 -9.31 -23.89 -22.66
N ARG A 39 -9.45 -22.56 -22.46
CA ARG A 39 -8.58 -21.54 -23.02
C ARG A 39 -7.63 -20.96 -21.97
N PHE A 40 -7.73 -21.43 -20.73
CA PHE A 40 -6.86 -20.96 -19.66
C PHE A 40 -5.41 -21.41 -19.91
N ILE A 41 -4.53 -20.45 -20.02
CA ILE A 41 -3.09 -20.66 -20.12
C ILE A 41 -2.46 -20.18 -18.80
N PRO A 42 -1.81 -21.07 -18.05
CA PRO A 42 -1.11 -20.66 -16.83
C PRO A 42 -0.07 -19.57 -17.15
N PHE A 43 -0.13 -18.46 -16.41
CA PHE A 43 0.78 -17.34 -16.62
C PHE A 43 1.30 -16.79 -15.28
N SER A 44 2.44 -16.13 -15.35
CA SER A 44 2.99 -15.33 -14.26
C SER A 44 3.45 -13.99 -14.79
N ILE A 45 3.29 -12.96 -13.99
CA ILE A 45 3.80 -11.62 -14.25
C ILE A 45 5.00 -11.45 -13.32
N SER A 46 6.17 -11.28 -13.91
CA SER A 46 7.44 -11.13 -13.20
C SER A 46 7.90 -9.68 -13.24
N ASP A 47 8.86 -9.32 -12.40
CA ASP A 47 9.43 -7.97 -12.29
C ASP A 47 8.50 -6.89 -11.72
N ARG A 48 7.35 -7.28 -11.15
CA ARG A 48 6.61 -6.37 -10.28
C ARG A 48 7.33 -6.26 -8.94
N SER A 49 7.34 -5.09 -8.38
CA SER A 49 7.82 -4.89 -7.01
C SER A 49 6.88 -5.58 -6.01
N ALA A 50 7.43 -6.03 -4.89
CA ALA A 50 6.66 -6.78 -3.89
C ALA A 50 5.49 -5.96 -3.31
N ASP A 51 5.66 -4.65 -3.19
CA ASP A 51 4.64 -3.70 -2.79
C ASP A 51 3.46 -3.64 -3.78
N GLN A 52 3.71 -3.77 -5.08
CA GLN A 52 2.67 -3.78 -6.11
C GLN A 52 1.93 -5.11 -6.22
N GLU A 53 2.50 -6.19 -5.73
CA GLU A 53 1.87 -7.52 -5.73
C GLU A 53 1.12 -7.84 -4.43
N SER A 54 1.45 -7.16 -3.33
CA SER A 54 0.88 -7.43 -2.02
C SER A 54 0.19 -6.21 -1.43
N PRO A 55 -1.15 -6.22 -1.31
CA PRO A 55 -1.89 -5.17 -0.62
C PRO A 55 -1.38 -4.89 0.80
N ILE A 56 -0.86 -5.92 1.49
CA ILE A 56 -0.30 -5.81 2.83
C ILE A 56 0.98 -4.96 2.82
N LEU A 57 1.88 -5.17 1.85
CA LEU A 57 3.11 -4.38 1.74
C LEU A 57 2.79 -2.93 1.39
N THR A 58 1.85 -2.70 0.48
CA THR A 58 1.37 -1.35 0.14
C THR A 58 0.80 -0.64 1.37
N ALA A 59 -0.11 -1.30 2.08
CA ALA A 59 -0.72 -0.74 3.30
C ALA A 59 0.34 -0.50 4.40
N PHE A 60 1.32 -1.39 4.56
CA PHE A 60 2.43 -1.18 5.49
C PHE A 60 3.25 0.07 5.15
N LEU A 61 3.57 0.29 3.87
CA LEU A 61 4.28 1.50 3.42
C LEU A 61 3.45 2.77 3.60
N GLN A 62 2.12 2.70 3.41
CA GLN A 62 1.20 3.80 3.71
C GLN A 62 1.19 4.11 5.21
N LEU A 63 1.14 3.08 6.08
CA LEU A 63 1.22 3.24 7.54
C LEU A 63 2.55 3.87 7.98
N LEU A 64 3.67 3.52 7.35
CA LEU A 64 4.95 4.18 7.60
C LEU A 64 4.97 5.67 7.20
N ALA A 65 4.11 6.08 6.29
CA ALA A 65 3.99 7.46 5.86
C ALA A 65 3.05 8.30 6.73
N LEU A 66 2.27 7.68 7.64
CA LEU A 66 1.32 8.36 8.53
C LEU A 66 1.87 9.62 9.24
N PRO A 67 3.10 9.62 9.79
CA PRO A 67 3.63 10.81 10.45
C PRO A 67 3.68 12.06 9.56
N GLN A 68 3.76 11.89 8.26
CA GLN A 68 3.83 12.98 7.28
C GLN A 68 2.53 13.15 6.48
N SER A 69 1.55 12.27 6.69
CA SER A 69 0.25 12.36 6.05
C SER A 69 -0.64 13.40 6.73
N ARG A 70 -1.47 14.06 5.92
CA ARG A 70 -2.58 14.87 6.39
C ARG A 70 -3.77 14.04 6.87
N CYS A 71 -3.69 12.71 6.78
CA CYS A 71 -4.76 11.80 7.17
C CYS A 71 -6.09 12.16 6.47
N LEU A 72 -6.05 12.32 5.14
CA LEU A 72 -7.24 12.59 4.36
C LEU A 72 -8.25 11.45 4.54
N ALA A 73 -9.54 11.79 4.50
CA ALA A 73 -10.61 10.78 4.60
C ALA A 73 -10.45 9.69 3.53
N SER A 74 -10.10 10.07 2.29
CA SER A 74 -9.83 9.13 1.20
C SER A 74 -8.64 8.22 1.45
N GLU A 75 -7.53 8.75 2.00
CA GLU A 75 -6.32 7.98 2.29
C GLU A 75 -6.58 6.92 3.37
N LEU A 76 -7.28 7.28 4.45
CA LEU A 76 -7.57 6.34 5.53
C LEU A 76 -8.66 5.33 5.16
N LEU A 77 -9.63 5.71 4.31
CA LEU A 77 -10.59 4.77 3.76
C LEU A 77 -9.93 3.78 2.79
N GLU A 78 -9.02 4.23 1.93
CA GLU A 78 -8.23 3.34 1.05
C GLU A 78 -7.38 2.36 1.88
N LEU A 79 -6.77 2.84 2.95
CA LEU A 79 -6.03 2.00 3.89
C LEU A 79 -6.94 0.96 4.56
N LEU A 80 -8.12 1.39 5.04
CA LEU A 80 -9.11 0.52 5.68
C LEU A 80 -9.67 -0.53 4.70
N GLU A 81 -9.80 -0.22 3.40
CA GLU A 81 -10.28 -1.14 2.35
C GLU A 81 -9.32 -2.33 2.11
N THR A 82 -8.10 -2.28 2.67
CA THR A 82 -7.18 -3.42 2.62
C THR A 82 -7.78 -4.61 3.37
N PRO A 83 -7.96 -5.81 2.74
CA PRO A 83 -8.67 -6.94 3.35
C PRO A 83 -8.10 -7.37 4.71
N ALA A 84 -6.78 -7.33 4.87
CA ALA A 84 -6.11 -7.69 6.12
C ALA A 84 -6.36 -6.67 7.25
N ILE A 85 -6.60 -5.40 6.90
CA ILE A 85 -6.97 -4.34 7.85
C ILE A 85 -8.45 -4.44 8.19
N MET A 86 -9.33 -4.60 7.19
CA MET A 86 -10.76 -4.86 7.42
C MET A 86 -10.97 -6.04 8.37
N ALA A 87 -10.28 -7.15 8.12
CA ALA A 87 -10.33 -8.33 8.98
C ALA A 87 -9.85 -8.03 10.41
N ARG A 88 -8.82 -7.20 10.57
CA ARG A 88 -8.28 -6.83 11.90
C ARG A 88 -9.25 -6.02 12.72
N PHE A 89 -9.99 -5.11 12.09
CA PHE A 89 -10.99 -4.27 12.76
C PHE A 89 -12.40 -4.87 12.70
N ALA A 90 -12.53 -6.12 12.22
CA ALA A 90 -13.80 -6.84 12.10
C ALA A 90 -14.87 -6.06 11.31
N ILE A 91 -14.46 -5.40 10.23
CA ILE A 91 -15.32 -4.64 9.31
C ILE A 91 -15.48 -5.48 8.04
N ASP A 92 -16.71 -5.77 7.67
CA ASP A 92 -17.03 -6.45 6.41
C ASP A 92 -17.28 -5.45 5.25
N GLU A 93 -17.52 -5.96 4.04
CA GLU A 93 -17.73 -5.11 2.85
C GLU A 93 -18.98 -4.23 2.95
N GLU A 94 -20.06 -4.72 3.56
CA GLU A 94 -21.30 -3.97 3.75
C GLU A 94 -21.11 -2.87 4.81
N GLU A 95 -20.46 -3.19 5.91
CA GLU A 95 -20.05 -2.24 6.93
C GLU A 95 -19.09 -1.18 6.37
N PHE A 96 -18.13 -1.58 5.54
CA PHE A 96 -17.21 -0.65 4.88
C PHE A 96 -17.94 0.33 3.96
N ALA A 97 -18.89 -0.13 3.15
CA ALA A 97 -19.71 0.75 2.32
C ALA A 97 -20.52 1.75 3.17
N THR A 98 -21.02 1.30 4.32
CA THR A 98 -21.73 2.15 5.29
C THR A 98 -20.78 3.15 5.94
N ALA A 99 -19.59 2.71 6.36
CA ALA A 99 -18.55 3.56 6.93
C ALA A 99 -18.14 4.69 5.98
N LYS A 100 -17.96 4.39 4.70
CA LYS A 100 -17.62 5.36 3.67
C LYS A 100 -18.66 6.47 3.55
N ARG A 101 -19.95 6.10 3.54
CA ARG A 101 -21.05 7.05 3.54
C ARG A 101 -21.06 7.90 4.83
N TRP A 102 -20.90 7.30 6.00
CA TRP A 102 -20.87 8.00 7.27
C TRP A 102 -19.73 8.99 7.40
N VAL A 103 -18.54 8.63 6.92
CA VAL A 103 -17.38 9.53 6.89
C VAL A 103 -17.70 10.79 6.09
N GLU A 104 -18.35 10.64 4.95
CA GLU A 104 -18.75 11.77 4.11
C GLU A 104 -19.83 12.64 4.77
N GLU A 105 -20.91 12.01 5.26
CA GLU A 105 -22.08 12.70 5.84
C GLU A 105 -21.79 13.30 7.21
N ALA A 106 -20.95 12.67 8.05
CA ALA A 106 -20.51 13.24 9.31
C ALA A 106 -19.51 14.39 9.14
N GLY A 107 -19.08 14.65 7.91
CA GLY A 107 -18.24 15.79 7.57
C GLY A 107 -16.74 15.57 7.82
N ILE A 108 -16.28 14.33 7.90
CA ILE A 108 -14.85 14.03 7.99
C ILE A 108 -14.19 14.34 6.66
N ARG A 109 -13.09 15.08 6.67
CA ARG A 109 -12.33 15.46 5.47
C ARG A 109 -10.86 15.16 5.59
N TRP A 110 -10.23 15.53 6.71
CA TRP A 110 -8.80 15.38 6.90
C TRP A 110 -8.44 15.54 8.39
N GLY A 111 -7.22 15.13 8.76
CA GLY A 111 -6.70 15.28 10.11
C GLY A 111 -7.31 14.30 11.11
N LEU A 112 -6.49 13.74 11.98
CA LEU A 112 -7.00 12.85 13.04
C LEU A 112 -7.73 13.68 14.11
N ASN A 113 -7.17 14.83 14.47
CA ASN A 113 -7.66 15.78 15.48
C ASN A 113 -7.10 17.19 15.18
N SER A 114 -7.33 18.16 16.08
CA SER A 114 -6.81 19.53 15.97
C SER A 114 -5.28 19.62 15.88
N ASP A 115 -4.55 18.72 16.54
CA ASP A 115 -3.09 18.72 16.54
C ASP A 115 -2.53 18.47 15.15
N THR A 116 -3.21 17.67 14.33
CA THR A 116 -2.81 17.43 12.94
C THR A 116 -2.75 18.73 12.13
N GLY A 117 -3.67 19.66 12.38
CA GLY A 117 -3.65 20.99 11.75
C GLY A 117 -2.42 21.81 12.15
N ALA A 118 -2.10 21.81 13.41
CA ALA A 118 -0.94 22.55 13.95
C ALA A 118 0.40 22.08 13.36
N GLU A 119 0.55 20.80 13.09
CA GLU A 119 1.75 20.23 12.44
C GLU A 119 1.97 20.76 11.00
N PHE A 120 0.93 21.22 10.34
CA PHE A 120 0.97 21.82 9.00
C PHE A 120 0.86 23.36 9.01
N GLU A 121 1.15 23.99 10.17
CA GLU A 121 1.07 25.44 10.35
C GLU A 121 -0.33 26.03 10.07
N LEU A 122 -1.37 25.20 10.25
CA LEU A 122 -2.76 25.61 10.11
C LEU A 122 -3.38 25.92 11.49
N PRO A 123 -4.42 26.74 11.57
CA PRO A 123 -5.13 26.96 12.82
C PRO A 123 -5.63 25.63 13.41
N ALA A 124 -5.42 25.44 14.69
CA ALA A 124 -5.95 24.28 15.40
C ALA A 124 -7.49 24.31 15.35
N SER A 125 -8.07 23.31 14.71
CA SER A 125 -9.52 23.16 14.58
C SER A 125 -9.87 21.68 14.59
N GLU A 126 -10.84 21.30 15.41
CA GLU A 126 -11.41 19.95 15.39
C GLU A 126 -12.35 19.73 14.21
N GLN A 127 -12.89 20.80 13.64
CA GLN A 127 -13.88 20.70 12.57
C GLN A 127 -13.34 19.93 11.35
N ASN A 128 -14.12 19.00 10.86
CA ASN A 128 -13.82 18.12 9.74
C ASN A 128 -12.71 17.10 9.99
N THR A 129 -12.23 16.94 11.22
CA THR A 129 -11.28 15.87 11.59
C THR A 129 -11.99 14.53 11.79
N TRP A 130 -11.23 13.46 11.84
CA TRP A 130 -11.75 12.13 12.15
C TRP A 130 -12.36 12.08 13.56
N GLN A 131 -11.69 12.68 14.55
CA GLN A 131 -12.22 12.78 15.91
C GLN A 131 -13.57 13.50 15.93
N PHE A 132 -13.67 14.67 15.30
CA PHE A 132 -14.92 15.41 15.18
C PHE A 132 -16.07 14.57 14.60
N GLY A 133 -15.84 13.86 13.50
CA GLY A 133 -16.87 13.05 12.87
C GLY A 133 -17.29 11.85 13.71
N ILE A 134 -16.32 11.17 14.34
CA ILE A 134 -16.61 10.04 15.25
C ILE A 134 -17.38 10.51 16.48
N GLU A 135 -17.01 11.62 17.08
CA GLU A 135 -17.76 12.20 18.20
C GLU A 135 -19.20 12.50 17.81
N ARG A 136 -19.45 13.03 16.60
CA ARG A 136 -20.81 13.24 16.07
C ARG A 136 -21.57 11.94 15.86
N MET A 137 -20.91 10.87 15.38
CA MET A 137 -21.51 9.54 15.24
C MET A 137 -21.90 8.96 16.60
N LEU A 138 -21.00 9.02 17.58
CA LEU A 138 -21.27 8.52 18.94
C LEU A 138 -22.36 9.34 19.65
N LEU A 139 -22.38 10.66 19.48
CA LEU A 139 -23.45 11.50 19.98
C LEU A 139 -24.80 11.17 19.33
N GLY A 140 -24.83 10.91 18.02
CA GLY A 140 -26.03 10.52 17.30
C GLY A 140 -26.64 9.20 17.79
N TYR A 141 -25.78 8.29 18.27
CA TYR A 141 -26.23 7.06 18.94
C TYR A 141 -26.73 7.31 20.37
N ALA A 142 -26.04 8.17 21.14
CA ALA A 142 -26.31 8.37 22.56
C ALA A 142 -27.46 9.35 22.84
N MET A 143 -27.77 10.26 21.90
CA MET A 143 -28.73 11.36 22.08
C MET A 143 -29.95 11.19 21.18
N PRO A 144 -31.15 11.59 21.65
CA PRO A 144 -32.34 11.64 20.79
C PRO A 144 -32.15 12.65 19.66
N ALA A 145 -32.78 12.41 18.50
CA ALA A 145 -32.64 13.23 17.29
C ALA A 145 -33.03 14.69 17.51
N GLU A 146 -33.90 14.96 18.46
CA GLU A 146 -34.42 16.29 18.80
C GLU A 146 -33.50 17.06 19.77
N ALA A 147 -32.40 16.47 20.26
CA ALA A 147 -31.53 17.09 21.27
C ALA A 147 -30.81 18.37 20.81
N GLY A 148 -30.73 18.60 19.48
CA GLY A 148 -30.07 19.77 18.92
C GLY A 148 -28.56 19.74 19.04
N LEU A 149 -27.94 20.89 19.32
CA LEU A 149 -26.50 20.99 19.50
C LEU A 149 -26.11 20.56 20.92
N TYR A 150 -25.02 19.85 21.03
CA TYR A 150 -24.42 19.38 22.30
C TYR A 150 -23.03 19.95 22.50
N GLU A 151 -22.73 20.43 23.69
CA GLU A 151 -21.42 20.95 24.04
C GLU A 151 -20.53 19.79 24.55
N LEU A 152 -19.42 19.55 23.86
CA LEU A 152 -18.44 18.56 24.23
C LEU A 152 -17.03 19.20 24.15
N GLY A 153 -16.31 19.23 25.27
CA GLY A 153 -14.95 19.75 25.31
C GLY A 153 -14.81 21.24 24.89
N GLY A 154 -15.85 22.06 25.08
CA GLY A 154 -15.89 23.46 24.66
C GLY A 154 -16.29 23.69 23.20
N GLN A 155 -16.72 22.65 22.52
CA GLN A 155 -17.21 22.72 21.14
C GLN A 155 -18.70 22.32 21.05
N TRP A 156 -19.43 22.98 20.16
CA TRP A 156 -20.82 22.65 19.88
C TRP A 156 -20.90 21.67 18.72
N LEU A 157 -21.37 20.45 18.99
CA LEU A 157 -21.48 19.36 18.03
C LEU A 157 -22.96 19.09 17.70
N ALA A 158 -23.25 18.96 16.40
CA ALA A 158 -24.52 18.44 15.93
C ALA A 158 -24.40 16.89 15.85
N PRO A 159 -25.27 16.14 16.57
CA PRO A 159 -25.28 14.68 16.46
C PRO A 159 -25.48 14.20 15.01
N TYR A 160 -24.82 13.12 14.62
CA TYR A 160 -25.06 12.45 13.35
C TYR A 160 -26.03 11.29 13.57
N ASN A 161 -27.31 11.50 13.26
CA ASN A 161 -28.42 10.66 13.69
C ASN A 161 -28.65 9.38 12.85
N GLN A 162 -27.73 9.03 11.92
CA GLN A 162 -27.85 7.82 11.11
C GLN A 162 -27.31 6.57 11.84
N VAL A 163 -26.61 6.76 12.95
CA VAL A 163 -26.07 5.67 13.77
C VAL A 163 -27.15 5.21 14.75
N GLN A 164 -27.79 4.07 14.46
CA GLN A 164 -28.90 3.56 15.27
C GLN A 164 -28.81 2.04 15.44
N GLY A 165 -29.25 1.55 16.61
CA GLY A 165 -29.34 0.13 16.87
C GLY A 165 -27.99 -0.60 16.73
N MET A 166 -27.96 -1.72 16.00
CA MET A 166 -26.76 -2.53 15.82
C MET A 166 -25.64 -1.83 15.04
N SER A 167 -25.96 -0.80 14.25
CA SER A 167 -24.93 -0.07 13.51
C SER A 167 -24.00 0.76 14.42
N ALA A 168 -24.33 0.94 15.69
CA ALA A 168 -23.45 1.57 16.68
C ALA A 168 -22.11 0.80 16.86
N GLU A 169 -22.11 -0.52 16.64
CA GLU A 169 -20.90 -1.31 16.67
C GLU A 169 -19.89 -0.84 15.62
N LEU A 170 -20.35 -0.52 14.41
CA LEU A 170 -19.50 0.01 13.35
C LEU A 170 -18.86 1.36 13.73
N ALA A 171 -19.61 2.26 14.40
CA ALA A 171 -19.02 3.49 14.90
C ALA A 171 -17.89 3.23 15.92
N GLY A 172 -18.08 2.21 16.79
CA GLY A 172 -17.03 1.74 17.70
C GLY A 172 -15.81 1.17 16.97
N LYS A 173 -16.01 0.38 15.93
CA LYS A 173 -14.92 -0.19 15.08
C LYS A 173 -14.12 0.92 14.40
N LEU A 174 -14.81 1.94 13.84
CA LEU A 174 -14.17 3.11 13.24
C LEU A 174 -13.39 3.94 14.27
N ALA A 175 -13.98 4.17 15.45
CA ALA A 175 -13.30 4.86 16.54
C ALA A 175 -12.01 4.12 16.95
N HIS A 176 -12.06 2.80 17.08
CA HIS A 176 -10.92 1.97 17.40
C HIS A 176 -9.84 2.02 16.31
N PHE A 177 -10.23 1.98 15.04
CA PHE A 177 -9.31 2.14 13.90
C PHE A 177 -8.57 3.48 13.97
N VAL A 178 -9.30 4.60 14.08
CA VAL A 178 -8.71 5.95 14.13
C VAL A 178 -7.84 6.15 15.35
N GLN A 179 -8.25 5.66 16.53
CA GLN A 179 -7.44 5.70 17.74
C GLN A 179 -6.14 4.94 17.56
N THR A 180 -6.19 3.73 16.98
CA THR A 180 -5.00 2.91 16.70
C THR A 180 -4.02 3.66 15.79
N LEU A 181 -4.51 4.29 14.71
CA LEU A 181 -3.69 5.09 13.82
C LEU A 181 -3.09 6.33 14.51
N SER A 182 -3.85 6.99 15.37
CA SER A 182 -3.38 8.17 16.13
C SER A 182 -2.21 7.82 17.06
N GLU A 183 -2.34 6.72 17.80
CA GLU A 183 -1.28 6.24 18.69
C GLU A 183 -0.02 5.83 17.92
N LEU A 184 -0.19 5.04 16.84
CA LEU A 184 0.94 4.63 15.98
C LEU A 184 1.62 5.84 15.32
N ARG A 185 0.84 6.81 14.82
CA ARG A 185 1.38 8.05 14.24
C ARG A 185 2.29 8.79 15.21
N SER A 186 1.85 8.97 16.44
CA SER A 186 2.63 9.64 17.49
C SER A 186 3.95 8.93 17.77
N GLN A 187 3.96 7.59 17.80
CA GLN A 187 5.16 6.79 18.05
C GLN A 187 6.11 6.79 16.84
N LEU A 188 5.56 6.64 15.64
CA LEU A 188 6.34 6.60 14.41
C LEU A 188 6.91 7.99 14.01
N ALA A 189 6.41 9.08 14.58
CA ALA A 189 6.94 10.44 14.36
C ALA A 189 8.26 10.71 15.07
N GLN A 190 8.65 9.88 16.04
CA GLN A 190 9.80 10.11 16.87
C GLN A 190 11.09 9.54 16.27
N THR A 191 12.21 10.23 16.49
CA THR A 191 13.54 9.69 16.22
C THR A 191 13.90 8.70 17.32
N GLN A 192 14.20 7.45 16.95
CA GLN A 192 14.27 6.32 17.88
C GLN A 192 15.48 5.43 17.58
N SER A 193 15.91 4.64 18.58
CA SER A 193 16.88 3.57 18.37
C SER A 193 16.31 2.46 17.47
N MET A 194 17.17 1.67 16.85
CA MET A 194 16.73 0.57 16.00
C MET A 194 15.90 -0.50 16.75
N GLU A 195 16.16 -0.68 18.05
CA GLU A 195 15.36 -1.58 18.91
C GLU A 195 13.95 -1.05 19.10
N GLN A 196 13.78 0.24 19.34
CA GLN A 196 12.48 0.87 19.47
C GLN A 196 11.72 0.85 18.13
N TRP A 197 12.42 1.10 17.00
CA TRP A 197 11.83 0.96 15.67
C TRP A 197 11.31 -0.46 15.42
N ARG A 198 12.12 -1.47 15.74
CA ARG A 198 11.71 -2.87 15.60
C ARG A 198 10.47 -3.19 16.47
N TYR A 199 10.43 -2.70 17.70
CA TYR A 199 9.28 -2.87 18.57
C TYR A 199 8.01 -2.25 17.97
N TRP A 200 8.05 -0.96 17.63
CA TRP A 200 6.88 -0.24 17.12
C TRP A 200 6.41 -0.74 15.75
N LEU A 201 7.32 -1.17 14.89
CA LEU A 201 6.94 -1.73 13.59
C LEU A 201 6.33 -3.13 13.72
N ASN A 202 6.73 -3.95 14.70
CA ASN A 202 6.02 -5.19 15.01
C ASN A 202 4.66 -4.91 15.64
N GLU A 203 4.55 -3.96 16.57
CA GLU A 203 3.27 -3.49 17.12
C GLU A 203 2.32 -3.03 16.00
N LEU A 204 2.82 -2.28 15.03
CA LEU A 204 2.04 -1.86 13.86
C LEU A 204 1.50 -3.07 13.10
N LEU A 205 2.32 -4.09 12.85
CA LEU A 205 1.88 -5.29 12.15
C LEU A 205 0.79 -6.02 12.93
N GLU A 206 0.95 -6.19 14.23
CA GLU A 206 0.01 -6.92 15.08
C GLU A 206 -1.31 -6.15 15.31
N ARG A 207 -1.24 -4.83 15.37
CA ARG A 207 -2.40 -3.98 15.63
C ARG A 207 -3.21 -3.64 14.38
N CYS A 208 -2.58 -3.64 13.20
CA CYS A 208 -3.24 -3.22 11.97
C CYS A 208 -3.60 -4.37 11.03
N PHE A 209 -2.98 -5.54 11.14
CA PHE A 209 -3.21 -6.64 10.21
C PHE A 209 -3.73 -7.90 10.88
N SER A 210 -4.73 -8.52 10.24
CA SER A 210 -5.14 -9.91 10.48
C SER A 210 -5.13 -10.63 9.14
N VAL A 211 -4.30 -11.64 9.01
CA VAL A 211 -3.98 -12.26 7.72
C VAL A 211 -4.23 -13.76 7.73
N ASP A 212 -4.47 -14.30 6.55
CA ASP A 212 -4.46 -15.72 6.25
C ASP A 212 -3.03 -16.24 6.02
N LEU A 213 -2.90 -17.52 5.66
CA LEU A 213 -1.61 -18.15 5.39
C LEU A 213 -0.82 -17.49 4.25
N GLN A 214 -1.51 -16.90 3.26
CA GLN A 214 -0.82 -16.18 2.17
C GLN A 214 -0.31 -14.82 2.64
N GLY A 215 -1.10 -14.11 3.43
CA GLY A 215 -0.71 -12.83 4.01
C GLY A 215 0.47 -12.95 4.99
N GLU A 216 0.60 -14.09 5.69
CA GLU A 216 1.76 -14.35 6.57
C GLU A 216 3.10 -14.30 5.84
N LEU A 217 3.16 -14.64 4.56
CA LEU A 217 4.39 -14.51 3.75
C LEU A 217 4.79 -13.04 3.58
N ALA A 218 3.82 -12.14 3.39
CA ALA A 218 4.09 -10.71 3.30
C ALA A 218 4.55 -10.14 4.65
N LEU A 219 3.89 -10.49 5.76
CA LEU A 219 4.31 -10.08 7.10
C LEU A 219 5.71 -10.61 7.44
N LYS A 220 6.02 -11.86 7.06
CA LYS A 220 7.36 -12.42 7.23
C LYS A 220 8.40 -11.62 6.44
N THR A 221 8.11 -11.24 5.20
CA THR A 221 9.03 -10.43 4.38
C THR A 221 9.36 -9.10 5.06
N ILE A 222 8.36 -8.46 5.68
CA ILE A 222 8.58 -7.23 6.45
C ILE A 222 9.46 -7.52 7.67
N ARG A 223 9.11 -8.52 8.48
CA ARG A 223 9.88 -8.90 9.68
C ARG A 223 11.34 -9.26 9.35
N ASP A 224 11.57 -10.04 8.30
CA ASP A 224 12.90 -10.40 7.84
C ASP A 224 13.70 -9.16 7.39
N SER A 225 13.04 -8.19 6.75
CA SER A 225 13.66 -6.92 6.36
C SER A 225 14.10 -6.09 7.57
N LEU A 226 13.31 -6.08 8.66
CA LEU A 226 13.63 -5.41 9.91
C LEU A 226 14.82 -6.08 10.63
N VAL A 227 14.84 -7.42 10.67
CA VAL A 227 15.94 -8.20 11.25
C VAL A 227 17.23 -7.92 10.49
N ASN A 228 17.18 -7.98 9.16
CA ASN A 228 18.35 -7.71 8.30
C ASN A 228 18.85 -6.26 8.45
N LEU A 229 17.95 -5.29 8.59
CA LEU A 229 18.34 -3.89 8.80
C LEU A 229 19.07 -3.72 10.14
N LYS A 230 18.55 -4.33 11.21
CA LYS A 230 19.21 -4.34 12.52
C LYS A 230 20.62 -4.92 12.42
N GLN A 231 20.78 -6.07 11.76
CA GLN A 231 22.08 -6.71 11.61
C GLN A 231 23.06 -5.83 10.83
N GLN A 232 22.62 -5.22 9.72
CA GLN A 232 23.46 -4.31 8.93
C GLN A 232 23.94 -3.09 9.75
N LEU A 233 23.09 -2.51 10.61
CA LEU A 233 23.48 -1.42 11.48
C LEU A 233 24.45 -1.85 12.56
N ALA A 234 24.27 -3.06 13.12
CA ALA A 234 25.19 -3.65 14.09
C ALA A 234 26.57 -3.91 13.47
N ASP A 235 26.61 -4.49 12.27
CA ASP A 235 27.87 -4.77 11.54
C ASP A 235 28.61 -3.48 11.17
N ALA A 236 27.86 -2.38 10.92
CA ALA A 236 28.42 -1.06 10.69
C ALA A 236 28.82 -0.30 11.98
N GLY A 237 28.57 -0.87 13.16
CA GLY A 237 28.80 -0.21 14.44
C GLY A 237 27.92 1.02 14.70
N TYR A 238 26.79 1.15 13.99
CA TYR A 238 25.90 2.30 14.10
C TYR A 238 24.94 2.14 15.29
N GLN A 239 25.03 3.04 16.24
CA GLN A 239 24.23 3.01 17.48
C GLN A 239 23.35 4.27 17.69
N GLN A 240 23.37 5.20 16.76
CA GLN A 240 22.60 6.43 16.89
C GLN A 240 21.10 6.18 16.61
N ALA A 241 20.27 7.09 17.14
CA ALA A 241 18.85 7.11 16.83
C ALA A 241 18.62 7.44 15.35
N VAL A 242 17.61 6.81 14.76
CA VAL A 242 17.27 6.93 13.33
C VAL A 242 15.96 7.69 13.20
N SER A 243 15.93 8.65 12.29
CA SER A 243 14.72 9.43 12.03
C SER A 243 13.66 8.65 11.24
N PRO A 244 12.38 9.02 11.37
CA PRO A 244 11.26 8.39 10.60
C PRO A 244 11.51 8.39 9.09
N ALA A 245 12.02 9.50 8.56
CA ALA A 245 12.27 9.64 7.11
C ALA A 245 13.29 8.61 6.60
N ILE A 246 14.35 8.35 7.36
CA ILE A 246 15.38 7.36 7.00
C ILE A 246 14.81 5.94 7.06
N ILE A 247 14.11 5.57 8.14
CA ILE A 247 13.48 4.24 8.27
C ILE A 247 12.53 4.00 7.12
N ARG A 248 11.64 4.96 6.82
CA ARG A 248 10.70 4.86 5.71
C ARG A 248 11.44 4.66 4.39
N GLN A 249 12.44 5.50 4.08
CA GLN A 249 13.19 5.41 2.82
C GLN A 249 13.88 4.05 2.65
N VAL A 250 14.54 3.57 3.71
CA VAL A 250 15.25 2.29 3.69
C VAL A 250 14.30 1.12 3.51
N LEU A 251 13.17 1.10 4.24
CA LEU A 251 12.18 0.02 4.13
C LEU A 251 11.46 0.07 2.78
N THR A 252 11.10 1.26 2.28
CA THR A 252 10.54 1.41 0.94
C THR A 252 11.48 0.83 -0.11
N ASN A 253 12.75 1.21 -0.10
CA ASN A 253 13.73 0.70 -1.07
C ASN A 253 13.93 -0.82 -0.96
N LYS A 254 13.97 -1.36 0.27
CA LYS A 254 14.12 -2.81 0.48
C LYS A 254 12.89 -3.60 0.01
N LEU A 255 11.70 -3.16 0.38
CA LEU A 255 10.46 -3.86 0.07
C LEU A 255 10.07 -3.70 -1.41
N SER A 256 10.25 -2.50 -1.99
CA SER A 256 10.04 -2.28 -3.42
C SER A 256 11.09 -2.98 -4.29
N GLY A 257 12.31 -3.15 -3.77
CA GLY A 257 13.39 -3.88 -4.44
C GLY A 257 13.34 -5.40 -4.29
N THR A 258 12.56 -5.90 -3.33
CA THR A 258 12.41 -7.35 -3.11
C THR A 258 11.52 -7.92 -4.21
N ARG A 259 12.13 -8.41 -5.27
CA ARG A 259 11.42 -9.14 -6.32
C ARG A 259 10.92 -10.44 -5.73
N ILE A 260 9.62 -10.71 -5.78
CA ILE A 260 9.08 -12.03 -5.46
C ILE A 260 9.46 -12.98 -6.62
N SER A 261 10.74 -13.32 -6.64
CA SER A 261 11.35 -14.17 -7.65
C SER A 261 10.92 -15.65 -7.58
N GLN A 262 10.05 -16.02 -6.62
CA GLN A 262 9.78 -17.44 -6.33
C GLN A 262 8.75 -18.11 -7.26
N ARG A 263 8.05 -17.38 -8.11
CA ARG A 263 7.10 -17.98 -9.09
C ARG A 263 7.67 -18.15 -10.47
N PHE A 264 8.95 -17.87 -10.63
CA PHE A 264 9.62 -17.98 -11.91
C PHE A 264 9.78 -19.44 -12.33
N LEU A 265 9.40 -19.78 -13.55
CA LEU A 265 9.53 -21.10 -14.17
C LEU A 265 8.59 -22.21 -13.65
N ALA A 266 7.53 -21.91 -12.92
CA ALA A 266 6.58 -22.94 -12.42
C ALA A 266 5.65 -23.55 -13.50
N GLY A 267 6.12 -23.68 -14.74
CA GLY A 267 5.32 -24.28 -15.81
C GLY A 267 4.34 -23.35 -16.52
N GLN A 268 4.51 -22.03 -16.39
CA GLN A 268 3.62 -20.96 -16.83
C GLN A 268 4.26 -20.12 -17.94
N VAL A 269 3.44 -19.40 -18.73
CA VAL A 269 3.92 -18.32 -19.61
C VAL A 269 4.40 -17.17 -18.72
N ASN A 270 5.62 -16.69 -18.96
CA ASN A 270 6.20 -15.61 -18.16
C ASN A 270 6.08 -14.27 -18.88
N PHE A 271 5.47 -13.29 -18.21
CA PHE A 271 5.47 -11.89 -18.63
C PHE A 271 6.50 -11.13 -17.80
N CYS A 272 7.40 -10.38 -18.43
CA CYS A 272 8.47 -9.66 -17.73
C CYS A 272 8.90 -8.39 -18.48
N THR A 273 9.73 -7.58 -17.83
CA THR A 273 10.42 -6.47 -18.50
C THR A 273 11.59 -6.97 -19.37
N LEU A 274 12.14 -6.11 -20.24
CA LEU A 274 13.21 -6.46 -21.17
C LEU A 274 14.57 -6.73 -20.50
N MET A 275 14.79 -6.26 -19.27
CA MET A 275 16.11 -6.31 -18.61
C MET A 275 16.45 -7.63 -17.93
N PRO A 276 15.58 -8.31 -17.19
CA PRO A 276 15.85 -9.62 -16.61
C PRO A 276 15.88 -10.71 -17.70
N MET A 277 16.58 -11.80 -17.45
CA MET A 277 16.55 -13.05 -18.26
C MET A 277 17.36 -13.07 -19.57
N ARG A 278 18.38 -12.29 -19.66
CA ARG A 278 19.24 -12.24 -20.86
C ARG A 278 19.92 -13.55 -21.23
N SER A 279 19.97 -14.52 -20.31
CA SER A 279 20.73 -15.78 -20.51
C SER A 279 19.88 -17.05 -20.41
N ILE A 280 18.55 -16.93 -20.33
CA ILE A 280 17.66 -18.10 -20.25
C ILE A 280 17.10 -18.39 -21.65
N PRO A 281 17.30 -19.58 -22.21
CA PRO A 281 16.78 -19.93 -23.52
C PRO A 281 15.27 -20.22 -23.43
N PHE A 282 14.48 -19.53 -24.24
CA PHE A 282 13.05 -19.79 -24.44
C PHE A 282 12.80 -20.22 -25.88
N ARG A 283 11.85 -21.14 -26.10
CA ARG A 283 11.48 -21.57 -27.46
C ARG A 283 10.69 -20.50 -28.21
N ARG A 284 9.95 -19.63 -27.49
CA ARG A 284 9.19 -18.52 -28.04
C ARG A 284 9.40 -17.28 -27.19
N VAL A 285 9.77 -16.19 -27.85
CA VAL A 285 9.94 -14.87 -27.25
C VAL A 285 8.96 -13.94 -27.96
N CYS A 286 8.05 -13.34 -27.22
CA CYS A 286 7.10 -12.35 -27.70
C CYS A 286 7.49 -10.98 -27.15
N LEU A 287 7.59 -9.99 -28.01
CA LEU A 287 7.86 -8.60 -27.64
C LEU A 287 6.60 -7.77 -27.86
N LEU A 288 6.12 -7.07 -26.83
CA LEU A 288 4.97 -6.19 -26.90
C LEU A 288 5.35 -4.77 -26.51
N GLY A 289 4.66 -3.79 -27.11
CA GLY A 289 4.84 -2.39 -26.73
C GLY A 289 6.14 -1.75 -27.22
N MET A 290 6.74 -2.29 -28.29
CA MET A 290 7.94 -1.75 -28.94
C MET A 290 7.60 -0.52 -29.78
N ASN A 291 6.95 0.48 -29.16
CA ASN A 291 6.57 1.71 -29.83
C ASN A 291 7.75 2.68 -29.92
N ASP A 292 7.71 3.55 -30.93
CA ASP A 292 8.72 4.62 -31.10
C ASP A 292 8.79 5.51 -29.85
N GLY A 293 10.00 5.79 -29.38
CA GLY A 293 10.25 6.57 -28.16
C GLY A 293 10.05 5.80 -26.84
N VAL A 294 9.44 4.62 -26.87
CA VAL A 294 9.31 3.74 -25.69
C VAL A 294 10.43 2.69 -25.69
N TYR A 295 10.73 2.11 -26.86
CA TYR A 295 11.85 1.20 -27.02
C TYR A 295 12.42 1.27 -28.44
N PRO A 296 13.73 1.59 -28.59
CA PRO A 296 14.65 1.97 -27.51
C PRO A 296 14.24 3.29 -26.84
N PRO A 297 14.50 3.44 -25.53
CA PRO A 297 14.21 4.69 -24.85
C PRO A 297 15.04 5.80 -25.43
N ASN A 298 14.45 6.99 -25.61
CA ASN A 298 15.21 8.16 -25.99
C ASN A 298 16.24 8.46 -24.89
N GLU A 299 17.53 8.45 -25.22
CA GLU A 299 18.58 8.85 -24.30
C GLU A 299 18.32 10.31 -23.89
N MET A 300 17.95 10.54 -22.62
CA MET A 300 18.00 11.90 -22.07
C MET A 300 19.46 12.34 -22.04
N VAL A 301 19.75 13.37 -22.79
CA VAL A 301 21.09 13.98 -22.84
C VAL A 301 21.29 14.73 -21.52
N GLU A 302 21.93 14.10 -20.54
CA GLU A 302 22.37 14.78 -19.33
C GLU A 302 23.55 15.71 -19.64
N GLY A 303 23.50 16.96 -19.14
CA GLY A 303 24.48 18.00 -19.51
C GLY A 303 25.93 17.68 -19.13
N PHE A 304 26.17 16.69 -18.28
CA PHE A 304 27.51 16.22 -17.88
C PHE A 304 27.97 14.96 -18.64
N ASP A 305 27.15 14.39 -19.54
CA ASP A 305 27.51 13.19 -20.29
C ASP A 305 28.46 13.53 -21.46
N LEU A 306 29.75 13.27 -21.25
CA LEU A 306 30.80 13.53 -22.21
C LEU A 306 30.68 12.71 -23.51
N ARG A 307 29.91 11.61 -23.52
CA ARG A 307 29.66 10.80 -24.75
C ARG A 307 28.94 11.58 -25.82
N ASN A 308 28.18 12.63 -25.44
CA ASN A 308 27.45 13.48 -26.38
C ASN A 308 28.32 14.59 -27.01
N VAL A 309 29.47 14.91 -26.40
CA VAL A 309 30.41 15.90 -26.95
C VAL A 309 31.18 15.33 -28.15
N GLN A 310 31.48 14.03 -28.14
CA GLN A 310 32.20 13.38 -29.25
C GLN A 310 31.35 13.14 -30.52
N ARG A 311 30.00 13.07 -30.39
CA ARG A 311 29.10 12.93 -31.56
C ARG A 311 28.97 14.21 -32.42
N ARG A 312 29.47 15.37 -31.96
CA ARG A 312 29.43 16.66 -32.72
C ARG A 312 30.67 16.95 -33.55
N VAL A 313 31.64 16.05 -33.57
CA VAL A 313 32.93 16.24 -34.26
C VAL A 313 33.13 15.19 -35.37
N GLY A 314 32.05 14.55 -35.83
CA GLY A 314 32.09 13.62 -36.97
C GLY A 314 31.15 14.02 -38.08
#